data_a81ca3476b60c89dc5500a1e06e41718
#
_entry.id   a81ca3476b60c89dc5500a1e06e41718
#
_cell.length_a   1.000
_cell.length_b   1.000
_cell.length_c   1.000
_cell.angle_alpha   90.00
_cell.angle_beta   90.00
_cell.angle_gamma   90.00
#
_symmetry.space_group_name_H-M   'P 1'
#
loop_
_entity.id
_entity.type
_entity.pdbx_description
1 polymer ?
#
loop_
_entity_poly.entity_id
_entity_poly.type
_entity_poly.pdbx_seq_one_letter_code
_entity_poly.pdbx_strand_id
1 'polypeptide(L)'
;MTPPSSPNPSPRWTREQIRGARQVPLVPLLQKRGLQLIEQEAGNFELPAFPGLIVKESYWRWPQRNLAGNTIDFFVQVLEMTFHNAMRQITGS
;
A
#
# COMPACT_ATOMS: atom_id res chain seq x y z
N MET A 1 -6.86 -35.67 -4.34
CA MET A 1 -6.69 -35.08 -4.15
C MET A 1 -6.50 -34.19 -4.23
N THR A 2 -6.84 -33.89 -4.25
CA THR A 2 -6.74 -32.96 -4.32
C THR A 2 -6.37 -32.21 -4.12
N PRO A 3 -6.24 -31.80 -4.27
CA PRO A 3 -5.83 -30.97 -4.02
C PRO A 3 -5.90 -30.15 -3.65
N PRO A 4 -5.80 -29.86 -3.52
CA PRO A 4 -5.85 -29.04 -3.21
C PRO A 4 -5.80 -28.15 -3.25
N SER A 5 -5.89 -28.05 -3.46
CA SER A 5 -5.77 -27.22 -3.42
C SER A 5 -5.84 -26.33 -3.45
N SER A 6 -5.87 -26.29 -3.57
CA SER A 6 -5.91 -25.30 -3.53
C SER A 6 -6.56 -24.57 -3.42
N PRO A 7 -6.75 -24.90 -3.16
CA PRO A 7 -7.45 -23.97 -3.26
C PRO A 7 -7.26 -22.77 -3.15
N ASN A 8 -6.51 -22.49 -3.33
CA ASN A 8 -6.39 -21.08 -3.30
C ASN A 8 -7.18 -20.50 -4.46
N PRO A 9 -8.34 -20.01 -4.18
CA PRO A 9 -9.21 -19.54 -5.24
C PRO A 9 -8.77 -18.20 -5.80
N SER A 10 -8.03 -17.42 -5.05
CA SER A 10 -7.67 -16.12 -5.55
C SER A 10 -6.53 -16.22 -6.53
N PRO A 11 -6.41 -15.23 -7.43
CA PRO A 11 -5.29 -15.19 -8.33
C PRO A 11 -4.01 -15.20 -7.54
N ARG A 12 -3.07 -15.90 -8.03
CA ARG A 12 -1.77 -15.91 -7.40
C ARG A 12 -0.97 -14.75 -7.90
N TRP A 13 -0.38 -14.05 -6.95
CA TRP A 13 0.47 -12.94 -7.28
C TRP A 13 1.89 -13.46 -7.39
N THR A 14 2.55 -13.15 -8.51
CA THR A 14 3.93 -13.57 -8.69
C THR A 14 4.85 -12.71 -7.83
N ARG A 15 6.07 -13.20 -7.63
CA ARG A 15 7.06 -12.42 -6.90
C ARG A 15 7.34 -11.09 -7.59
N GLU A 16 7.34 -11.10 -8.91
CA GLU A 16 7.58 -9.87 -9.65
C GLU A 16 6.45 -8.88 -9.47
N GLN A 17 5.21 -9.37 -9.46
CA GLN A 17 4.08 -8.49 -9.21
C GLN A 17 4.14 -7.89 -7.81
N ILE A 18 4.48 -8.70 -6.83
CA ILE A 18 4.57 -8.22 -5.45
C ILE A 18 5.71 -7.22 -5.32
N ARG A 19 6.87 -7.53 -5.91
CA ARG A 19 8.00 -6.61 -5.85
C ARG A 19 7.65 -5.28 -6.51
N GLY A 20 7.02 -5.34 -7.68
CA GLY A 20 6.61 -4.12 -8.37
C GLY A 20 5.62 -3.32 -7.56
N ALA A 21 4.66 -4.00 -6.93
CA ALA A 21 3.65 -3.32 -6.13
C ALA A 21 4.27 -2.59 -4.94
N ARG A 22 5.31 -3.16 -4.34
CA ARG A 22 5.98 -2.52 -3.20
C ARG A 22 6.63 -1.20 -3.58
N GLN A 23 6.94 -1.02 -4.85
CA GLN A 23 7.68 0.14 -5.34
C GLN A 23 6.81 1.16 -6.05
N VAL A 24 5.52 0.90 -6.16
CA VAL A 24 4.62 1.87 -6.79
C VAL A 24 4.53 3.09 -5.90
N PRO A 25 4.71 4.30 -6.46
CA PRO A 25 4.63 5.52 -5.64
C PRO A 25 3.27 5.64 -4.98
N LEU A 26 3.28 5.98 -3.70
CA LEU A 26 2.05 6.07 -2.92
C LEU A 26 1.22 7.30 -3.29
N VAL A 27 1.85 8.42 -3.58
CA VAL A 27 1.13 9.67 -3.78
C VAL A 27 0.07 9.55 -4.87
N PRO A 28 0.40 9.09 -6.09
CA PRO A 28 -0.64 8.98 -7.12
C PRO A 28 -1.75 8.01 -6.74
N LEU A 29 -1.41 6.91 -6.05
CA LEU A 29 -2.40 5.94 -5.64
C LEU A 29 -3.38 6.53 -4.65
N LEU A 30 -2.86 7.30 -3.69
CA LEU A 30 -3.71 7.89 -2.66
C LEU A 30 -4.54 9.03 -3.21
N GLN A 31 -3.99 9.79 -4.15
CA GLN A 31 -4.75 10.83 -4.82
C GLN A 31 -5.92 10.24 -5.59
N LYS A 32 -5.68 9.12 -6.24
CA LYS A 32 -6.71 8.43 -6.99
C LYS A 32 -7.84 7.96 -6.10
N ARG A 33 -7.53 7.65 -4.86
CA ARG A 33 -8.54 7.25 -3.88
C ARG A 33 -9.25 8.44 -3.24
N GLY A 34 -8.87 9.65 -3.62
CA GLY A 34 -9.50 10.83 -3.06
C GLY A 34 -8.88 11.31 -1.76
N LEU A 35 -7.74 10.77 -1.38
CA LEU A 35 -7.06 11.22 -0.18
C LEU A 35 -6.26 12.47 -0.47
N GLN A 36 -6.33 13.42 0.45
CA GLN A 36 -5.58 14.65 0.33
C GLN A 36 -4.17 14.46 0.85
N LEU A 37 -3.20 14.97 0.09
CA LEU A 37 -1.80 14.93 0.51
C LEU A 37 -1.26 16.35 0.46
N ILE A 38 -0.48 16.69 1.47
CA ILE A 38 0.15 18.01 1.59
C ILE A 38 1.64 17.83 1.45
N GLU A 39 2.21 18.43 0.42
CA GLU A 39 3.63 18.29 0.16
C GLU A 39 4.44 19.04 1.21
N GLN A 40 5.46 18.38 1.71
CA GLN A 40 6.42 18.94 2.65
C GLN A 40 7.78 19.00 1.99
N GLU A 41 8.79 19.31 2.79
CA GLU A 41 10.15 19.39 2.27
C GLU A 41 10.68 18.01 1.90
N ALA A 42 11.63 18.00 0.98
CA ALA A 42 12.39 16.80 0.62
C ALA A 42 11.52 15.66 0.09
N GLY A 43 10.39 16.00 -0.55
CA GLY A 43 9.56 14.97 -1.15
C GLY A 43 8.68 14.21 -0.18
N ASN A 44 8.57 14.68 1.05
CA ASN A 44 7.66 14.09 2.03
C ASN A 44 6.26 14.64 1.85
N PHE A 45 5.27 13.80 2.14
CA PHE A 45 3.88 14.20 2.06
C PHE A 45 3.18 13.83 3.36
N GLU A 46 2.30 14.70 3.79
CA GLU A 46 1.51 14.49 5.00
C GLU A 46 0.08 14.20 4.59
N LEU A 47 -0.59 13.32 5.35
CA LEU A 47 -2.00 13.01 5.11
C LEU A 47 -2.83 13.55 6.26
N PRO A 48 -3.65 14.57 6.01
CA PRO A 48 -4.51 15.08 7.09
C PRO A 48 -5.42 14.02 7.70
N ALA A 49 -5.82 13.02 6.92
CA ALA A 49 -6.68 11.95 7.44
C ALA A 49 -5.97 11.07 8.45
N PHE A 50 -4.64 11.06 8.45
CA PHE A 50 -3.84 10.25 9.36
C PHE A 50 -2.74 11.12 9.96
N PRO A 51 -3.08 11.94 10.94
CA PRO A 51 -2.10 12.91 11.49
C PRO A 51 -0.83 12.22 11.95
N GLY A 52 0.29 12.78 11.55
CA GLY A 52 1.61 12.25 11.91
C GLY A 52 2.17 11.24 10.96
N LEU A 53 1.36 10.76 10.02
CA LEU A 53 1.83 9.80 9.03
C LEU A 53 2.51 10.54 7.88
N ILE A 54 3.70 10.08 7.51
CA ILE A 54 4.50 10.71 6.47
C ILE A 54 4.70 9.71 5.35
N VAL A 55 4.49 10.16 4.11
CA VAL A 55 4.67 9.35 2.91
C VAL A 55 5.81 9.94 2.09
N LYS A 56 6.67 9.08 1.58
CA LYS A 56 7.73 9.49 0.65
C LYS A 56 7.90 8.40 -0.39
N GLU A 57 7.58 8.73 -1.64
CA GLU A 57 7.67 7.79 -2.75
C GLU A 57 6.87 6.51 -2.43
N SER A 58 7.52 5.37 -2.33
CA SER A 58 6.84 4.13 -2.00
C SER A 58 7.02 3.73 -0.54
N TYR A 59 7.47 4.66 0.28
CA TYR A 59 7.66 4.42 1.71
C TYR A 59 6.75 5.31 2.53
N TRP A 60 6.45 4.85 3.72
CA TRP A 60 5.68 5.64 4.67
C TRP A 60 6.11 5.27 6.08
N ARG A 61 5.85 6.17 7.01
CA ARG A 61 6.06 5.88 8.41
C ARG A 61 5.07 6.67 9.24
N TRP A 62 4.70 6.08 10.33
CA TRP A 62 3.74 6.66 11.25
C TRP A 62 4.30 6.49 12.65
N PRO A 63 5.17 7.40 13.09
CA PRO A 63 5.86 7.23 14.38
C PRO A 63 4.91 7.10 15.56
N GLN A 64 3.80 7.82 15.56
CA GLN A 64 2.85 7.74 16.65
C GLN A 64 2.25 6.36 16.83
N ARG A 65 2.22 5.58 15.78
CA ARG A 65 1.69 4.23 15.82
C ARG A 65 2.79 3.19 15.74
N ASN A 66 4.03 3.64 15.65
CA ASN A 66 5.18 2.75 15.52
C ASN A 66 5.05 1.82 14.30
N LEU A 67 4.57 2.37 13.21
CA LEU A 67 4.38 1.64 11.97
C LEU A 67 5.20 2.27 10.86
N ALA A 68 5.60 1.43 9.91
CA ALA A 68 6.31 1.89 8.73
C ALA A 68 6.29 0.75 7.70
N GLY A 69 6.53 1.10 6.45
CA GLY A 69 6.56 0.06 5.45
C GLY A 69 6.58 0.58 4.03
N ASN A 70 6.21 -0.29 3.11
CA ASN A 70 6.17 0.03 1.69
C ASN A 70 4.71 0.24 1.26
N THR A 71 4.50 0.32 -0.05
CA THR A 71 3.18 0.59 -0.60
C THR A 71 2.16 -0.47 -0.20
N ILE A 72 2.53 -1.75 -0.27
CA ILE A 72 1.61 -2.81 0.12
C ILE A 72 1.27 -2.68 1.60
N ASP A 73 2.28 -2.44 2.42
CA ASP A 73 2.05 -2.31 3.87
C ASP A 73 1.10 -1.17 4.19
N PHE A 74 1.15 -0.10 3.43
CA PHE A 74 0.24 1.01 3.65
C PHE A 74 -1.20 0.55 3.48
N PHE A 75 -1.48 -0.13 2.39
CA PHE A 75 -2.84 -0.57 2.12
C PHE A 75 -3.31 -1.61 3.12
N VAL A 76 -2.40 -2.46 3.59
CA VAL A 76 -2.76 -3.50 4.54
C VAL A 76 -2.86 -2.96 5.97
N GLN A 77 -1.88 -2.18 6.41
CA GLN A 77 -1.81 -1.76 7.81
C GLN A 77 -2.56 -0.48 8.11
N VAL A 78 -2.57 0.47 7.18
CA VAL A 78 -3.22 1.75 7.40
C VAL A 78 -4.66 1.72 6.91
N LEU A 79 -4.88 1.23 5.70
CA LEU A 79 -6.22 1.16 5.11
C LEU A 79 -6.93 -0.13 5.45
N GLU A 80 -6.26 -1.04 6.15
CA GLU A 80 -6.84 -2.28 6.69
C GLU A 80 -7.45 -3.18 5.62
N MET A 81 -6.79 -3.23 4.49
CA MET A 81 -7.20 -4.13 3.42
C MET A 81 -6.52 -5.48 3.56
N THR A 82 -7.15 -6.50 2.98
CA THR A 82 -6.47 -7.78 2.83
C THR A 82 -5.34 -7.62 1.82
N PHE A 83 -4.36 -8.52 1.89
CA PHE A 83 -3.26 -8.48 0.94
C PHE A 83 -3.77 -8.55 -0.50
N HIS A 84 -4.73 -9.42 -0.75
CA HIS A 84 -5.27 -9.56 -2.10
C HIS A 84 -5.91 -8.27 -2.59
N ASN A 85 -6.74 -7.65 -1.75
CA ASN A 85 -7.39 -6.39 -2.14
C ASN A 85 -6.37 -5.28 -2.31
N ALA A 86 -5.36 -5.25 -1.46
CA ALA A 86 -4.28 -4.27 -1.58
C ALA A 86 -3.59 -4.41 -2.93
N MET A 87 -3.26 -5.64 -3.31
CA MET A 87 -2.59 -5.89 -4.58
C MET A 87 -3.46 -5.44 -5.75
N ARG A 88 -4.75 -5.74 -5.69
CA ARG A 88 -5.67 -5.32 -6.75
C ARG A 88 -5.72 -3.81 -6.88
N GLN A 89 -5.76 -3.11 -5.77
CA GLN A 89 -5.79 -1.64 -5.80
C GLN A 89 -4.49 -1.07 -6.37
N ILE A 90 -3.37 -1.65 -5.98
CA ILE A 90 -2.08 -1.12 -6.40
C ILE A 90 -1.81 -1.43 -7.87
N THR A 91 -2.11 -2.64 -8.30
CA THR A 91 -1.83 -3.06 -9.67
C THR A 91 -2.93 -2.69 -10.65
N GLY A 92 -4.08 -2.29 -10.16
CA GLY A 92 -5.18 -1.94 -11.04
C GLY A 92 -5.92 -3.12 -11.63
N SER A 93 -5.75 -4.28 -11.07
CA SER A 93 -6.37 -5.49 -11.61
C SER A 93 -7.75 -5.77 -11.03
#